data_b9a3be982c7bba0493fd0d473333c2d2
#
_entry.id   b9a3be982c7bba0493fd0d473333c2d2
#
_cell.length_a   1.000
_cell.length_b   1.000
_cell.length_c   1.000
_cell.angle_alpha   90.00
_cell.angle_beta   90.00
_cell.angle_gamma   90.00
#
_symmetry.space_group_name_H-M   'P 1'
#
loop_
_entity.id
_entity.type
_entity.pdbx_description
1 polymer ?
#
loop_
_entity_poly.entity_id
_entity_poly.type
_entity_poly.pdbx_seq_one_letter_code
_entity_poly.pdbx_strand_id
1 'polypeptide(L)'
;MKTDSLGHLTGLPTDGQSILSLAARSLFDVFANASEGMLLVDRSGRVVWINDHYRRYLPALGFEKEEDFVGRPVVEVVQNTQMGQVMETGKPILIDLLSNRAGTFLVSRFPLRDDAGVVIGALGVVLFDQPETNLRPLMAKFALMQRELDEA
;
A
#
# COMPACT_ATOMS: atom_id res chain seq x y z
N MET A 1 -16.13 -8.92 -33.03
CA MET A 1 -15.34 -8.22 -32.35
C MET A 1 -14.21 -7.81 -33.10
N LYS A 2 -13.86 -6.73 -32.98
CA LYS A 2 -12.92 -6.32 -33.67
C LYS A 2 -12.27 -5.26 -33.03
N THR A 3 -11.21 -5.37 -32.58
CA THR A 3 -10.40 -4.31 -32.11
C THR A 3 -9.55 -3.88 -33.23
N ASP A 4 -8.88 -2.79 -33.12
CA ASP A 4 -7.97 -2.42 -34.17
C ASP A 4 -6.80 -3.39 -34.15
N SER A 5 -6.03 -3.40 -35.20
CA SER A 5 -4.98 -4.39 -35.36
C SER A 5 -3.86 -4.19 -34.34
N LEU A 6 -3.64 -2.94 -33.88
CA LEU A 6 -2.60 -2.68 -32.91
C LEU A 6 -2.96 -3.28 -31.55
N GLY A 7 -4.18 -3.07 -31.08
CA GLY A 7 -4.63 -3.66 -29.84
C GLY A 7 -4.62 -5.16 -29.86
N HIS A 8 -5.00 -5.75 -30.99
CA HIS A 8 -4.96 -7.20 -31.13
C HIS A 8 -3.54 -7.73 -31.00
N LEU A 9 -2.56 -7.07 -31.62
CA LEU A 9 -1.19 -7.52 -31.61
C LEU A 9 -0.53 -7.37 -30.24
N THR A 10 -0.83 -6.30 -29.51
CA THR A 10 -0.17 -6.04 -28.24
C THR A 10 -0.90 -6.65 -27.04
N GLY A 11 -2.18 -7.01 -27.23
CA GLY A 11 -2.98 -7.48 -26.12
C GLY A 11 -3.49 -6.39 -25.21
N LEU A 12 -3.19 -5.12 -25.52
CA LEU A 12 -3.67 -3.99 -24.72
C LEU A 12 -4.93 -3.39 -25.33
N PRO A 13 -5.86 -2.88 -24.51
CA PRO A 13 -6.99 -2.10 -25.02
C PRO A 13 -6.48 -0.87 -25.74
N THR A 14 -7.32 -0.31 -26.61
CA THR A 14 -6.93 0.84 -27.40
C THR A 14 -7.50 2.16 -26.87
N ASP A 15 -8.56 2.13 -26.04
CA ASP A 15 -9.09 3.37 -25.49
C ASP A 15 -8.44 3.65 -24.13
N GLY A 16 -8.27 4.94 -23.81
CA GLY A 16 -7.56 5.36 -22.61
C GLY A 16 -8.22 4.89 -21.33
N GLN A 17 -9.56 4.85 -21.29
CA GLN A 17 -10.27 4.43 -20.10
C GLN A 17 -9.98 2.97 -19.76
N SER A 18 -10.00 2.10 -20.76
CA SER A 18 -9.74 0.68 -20.56
C SER A 18 -8.27 0.42 -20.20
N ILE A 19 -7.36 1.19 -20.78
CA ILE A 19 -5.94 1.08 -20.45
C ILE A 19 -5.72 1.44 -18.99
N LEU A 20 -6.30 2.55 -18.53
CA LEU A 20 -6.16 2.98 -17.15
C LEU A 20 -6.76 1.98 -16.16
N SER A 21 -7.93 1.43 -16.49
CA SER A 21 -8.57 0.43 -15.64
C SER A 21 -7.71 -0.84 -15.52
N LEU A 22 -7.14 -1.28 -16.64
CA LEU A 22 -6.26 -2.43 -16.64
C LEU A 22 -5.01 -2.17 -15.81
N ALA A 23 -4.40 -1.00 -16.00
CA ALA A 23 -3.19 -0.64 -15.27
C ALA A 23 -3.45 -0.56 -13.78
N ALA A 24 -4.56 0.07 -13.38
CA ALA A 24 -4.91 0.20 -11.97
C ALA A 24 -5.14 -1.16 -11.32
N ARG A 25 -5.88 -2.04 -11.99
CA ARG A 25 -6.13 -3.37 -11.47
C ARG A 25 -4.86 -4.19 -11.37
N SER A 26 -4.01 -4.12 -12.39
CA SER A 26 -2.74 -4.84 -12.40
C SER A 26 -1.82 -4.34 -11.29
N LEU A 27 -1.76 -3.04 -11.09
CA LEU A 27 -0.95 -2.45 -10.02
C LEU A 27 -1.46 -2.89 -8.65
N PHE A 28 -2.78 -2.86 -8.44
CA PHE A 28 -3.35 -3.31 -7.18
C PHE A 28 -3.01 -4.79 -6.93
N ASP A 29 -3.16 -5.64 -7.96
CA ASP A 29 -2.87 -7.06 -7.82
C ASP A 29 -1.41 -7.30 -7.46
N VAL A 30 -0.49 -6.56 -8.06
CA VAL A 30 0.93 -6.68 -7.74
C VAL A 30 1.18 -6.32 -6.29
N PHE A 31 0.66 -5.18 -5.83
CA PHE A 31 0.86 -4.77 -4.44
C PHE A 31 0.19 -5.72 -3.46
N ALA A 32 -1.00 -6.22 -3.78
CA ALA A 32 -1.70 -7.13 -2.89
C ALA A 32 -0.97 -8.46 -2.72
N ASN A 33 -0.21 -8.89 -3.73
CA ASN A 33 0.50 -10.16 -3.68
C ASN A 33 1.98 -10.03 -3.32
N ALA A 34 2.60 -8.89 -3.63
CA ALA A 34 4.03 -8.70 -3.42
C ALA A 34 4.37 -7.94 -2.14
N SER A 35 3.46 -7.09 -1.66
CA SER A 35 3.71 -6.35 -0.41
C SER A 35 3.54 -7.27 0.80
N GLU A 36 4.01 -6.78 1.95
CA GLU A 36 3.90 -7.53 3.20
C GLU A 36 2.49 -7.50 3.77
N GLY A 37 1.66 -6.58 3.33
CA GLY A 37 0.27 -6.52 3.77
C GLY A 37 -0.41 -5.23 3.32
N MET A 38 -1.74 -5.28 3.27
CA MET A 38 -2.57 -4.12 2.93
C MET A 38 -3.73 -4.02 3.90
N LEU A 39 -4.10 -2.78 4.23
CA LEU A 39 -5.20 -2.49 5.14
C LEU A 39 -5.97 -1.30 4.59
N LEU A 40 -7.30 -1.39 4.60
CA LEU A 40 -8.16 -0.35 4.09
C LEU A 40 -9.09 0.13 5.19
N VAL A 41 -9.18 1.45 5.35
CA VAL A 41 -10.11 2.05 6.30
C VAL A 41 -11.16 2.86 5.54
N ASP A 42 -12.35 2.98 6.14
CA ASP A 42 -13.40 3.81 5.58
C ASP A 42 -13.23 5.26 6.08
N ARG A 43 -14.15 6.12 5.67
CA ARG A 43 -14.07 7.55 6.00
C ARG A 43 -14.12 7.80 7.51
N SER A 44 -14.78 6.94 8.27
CA SER A 44 -14.85 7.08 9.72
C SER A 44 -13.59 6.59 10.43
N GLY A 45 -12.65 6.02 9.69
CA GLY A 45 -11.40 5.52 10.25
C GLY A 45 -11.49 4.09 10.76
N ARG A 46 -12.54 3.36 10.41
CA ARG A 46 -12.66 1.95 10.81
C ARG A 46 -12.03 1.06 9.77
N VAL A 47 -11.38 0.01 10.24
CA VAL A 47 -10.80 -1.00 9.35
C VAL A 47 -11.94 -1.74 8.67
N VAL A 48 -11.94 -1.75 7.34
CA VAL A 48 -12.97 -2.45 6.58
C VAL A 48 -12.43 -3.65 5.82
N TRP A 49 -11.11 -3.75 5.66
CA TRP A 49 -10.54 -4.86 4.89
C TRP A 49 -9.05 -4.97 5.16
N ILE A 50 -8.57 -6.21 5.20
CA ILE A 50 -7.15 -6.52 5.18
C ILE A 50 -6.96 -7.66 4.18
N ASN A 51 -5.76 -7.74 3.57
CA ASN A 51 -5.48 -8.84 2.67
C ASN A 51 -4.87 -10.02 3.43
N ASP A 52 -4.64 -11.13 2.72
CA ASP A 52 -4.15 -12.36 3.34
C ASP A 52 -2.79 -12.17 4.03
N HIS A 53 -1.90 -11.41 3.40
CA HIS A 53 -0.57 -11.19 3.97
C HIS A 53 -0.62 -10.41 5.28
N TYR A 54 -1.56 -9.49 5.42
CA TYR A 54 -1.69 -8.70 6.64
C TYR A 54 -2.11 -9.55 7.84
N ARG A 55 -2.83 -10.65 7.61
CA ARG A 55 -3.34 -11.49 8.69
C ARG A 55 -2.26 -11.99 9.64
N ARG A 56 -1.05 -12.19 9.13
CA ARG A 56 0.05 -12.69 9.95
C ARG A 56 0.47 -11.73 11.06
N TYR A 57 0.08 -10.45 10.96
CA TYR A 57 0.43 -9.46 11.99
C TYR A 57 -0.61 -9.38 13.10
N LEU A 58 -1.79 -9.96 12.90
CA LEU A 58 -2.87 -9.84 13.88
C LEU A 58 -2.50 -10.37 15.25
N PRO A 59 -1.84 -11.53 15.40
CA PRO A 59 -1.48 -12.00 16.73
C PRO A 59 -0.61 -11.02 17.49
N ALA A 60 0.38 -10.43 16.84
CA ALA A 60 1.26 -9.46 17.48
C ALA A 60 0.53 -8.17 17.85
N LEU A 61 -0.55 -7.85 17.14
CA LEU A 61 -1.39 -6.69 17.44
C LEU A 61 -2.45 -7.02 18.51
N GLY A 62 -2.54 -8.28 18.94
CA GLY A 62 -3.44 -8.67 20.02
C GLY A 62 -4.75 -9.29 19.55
N PHE A 63 -4.82 -9.78 18.32
CA PHE A 63 -6.07 -10.31 17.76
C PHE A 63 -5.84 -11.74 17.26
N GLU A 64 -6.73 -12.65 17.68
CA GLU A 64 -6.69 -14.03 17.20
C GLU A 64 -7.54 -14.21 15.96
N LYS A 65 -8.59 -13.39 15.82
CA LYS A 65 -9.52 -13.50 14.72
C LYS A 65 -9.61 -12.20 13.94
N GLU A 66 -9.73 -12.33 12.64
CA GLU A 66 -9.89 -11.17 11.76
C GLU A 66 -11.16 -10.39 12.10
N GLU A 67 -12.23 -11.09 12.47
CA GLU A 67 -13.50 -10.46 12.81
C GLU A 67 -13.39 -9.51 14.01
N ASP A 68 -12.42 -9.75 14.89
CA ASP A 68 -12.22 -8.88 16.05
C ASP A 68 -11.39 -7.64 15.69
N PHE A 69 -10.73 -7.65 14.56
CA PHE A 69 -9.89 -6.55 14.08
C PHE A 69 -10.65 -5.66 13.10
N VAL A 70 -11.29 -6.27 12.10
CA VAL A 70 -12.06 -5.55 11.10
C VAL A 70 -13.29 -4.95 11.76
N GLY A 71 -13.58 -3.69 11.46
CA GLY A 71 -14.70 -2.97 12.06
C GLY A 71 -14.30 -2.05 13.19
N ARG A 72 -13.09 -2.20 13.73
CA ARG A 72 -12.63 -1.33 14.83
C ARG A 72 -11.99 -0.07 14.28
N PRO A 73 -12.02 1.01 15.07
CA PRO A 73 -11.26 2.21 14.70
C PRO A 73 -9.78 1.86 14.57
N VAL A 74 -9.17 2.28 13.47
CA VAL A 74 -7.78 1.92 13.19
C VAL A 74 -6.84 2.49 14.25
N VAL A 75 -7.18 3.65 14.83
CA VAL A 75 -6.33 4.27 15.86
C VAL A 75 -6.27 3.43 17.12
N GLU A 76 -7.24 2.55 17.36
CA GLU A 76 -7.25 1.69 18.53
C GLU A 76 -6.48 0.39 18.31
N VAL A 77 -6.34 -0.04 17.07
CA VAL A 77 -5.78 -1.36 16.77
C VAL A 77 -4.41 -1.31 16.14
N VAL A 78 -4.03 -0.19 15.51
CA VAL A 78 -2.72 -0.01 14.91
C VAL A 78 -2.13 1.30 15.45
N GLN A 79 -1.09 1.18 16.28
CA GLN A 79 -0.44 2.36 16.83
C GLN A 79 0.27 3.15 15.73
N ASN A 80 0.26 4.46 15.84
CA ASN A 80 0.95 5.38 14.92
C ASN A 80 0.47 5.25 13.48
N THR A 81 -0.81 4.96 13.29
CA THR A 81 -1.36 4.64 11.99
C THR A 81 -1.34 5.80 10.99
N GLN A 82 -1.61 7.04 11.45
CA GLN A 82 -1.66 8.26 10.63
C GLN A 82 -2.63 8.20 9.44
N MET A 83 -3.51 7.23 9.41
CA MET A 83 -4.52 7.14 8.35
C MET A 83 -5.48 8.32 8.40
N GLY A 84 -5.80 8.80 9.61
CA GLY A 84 -6.64 9.98 9.77
C GLY A 84 -6.04 11.22 9.13
N GLN A 85 -4.73 11.39 9.26
CA GLN A 85 -4.04 12.53 8.65
C GLN A 85 -4.11 12.47 7.12
N VAL A 86 -3.93 11.28 6.56
CA VAL A 86 -4.02 11.09 5.12
C VAL A 86 -5.43 11.44 4.61
N MET A 87 -6.45 11.02 5.37
CA MET A 87 -7.82 11.32 4.98
C MET A 87 -8.16 12.79 5.12
N GLU A 88 -7.65 13.42 6.19
CA GLU A 88 -7.93 14.83 6.45
C GLU A 88 -7.25 15.74 5.43
N THR A 89 -5.99 15.47 5.12
CA THR A 89 -5.23 16.31 4.19
C THR A 89 -5.48 15.95 2.74
N GLY A 90 -5.93 14.73 2.48
CA GLY A 90 -6.08 14.22 1.11
C GLY A 90 -4.76 13.99 0.42
N LYS A 91 -3.65 14.00 1.16
CA LYS A 91 -2.31 13.83 0.59
C LYS A 91 -1.74 12.47 0.97
N PRO A 92 -1.13 11.76 0.03
CA PRO A 92 -0.50 10.49 0.36
C PRO A 92 0.77 10.69 1.18
N ILE A 93 1.13 9.66 1.93
CA ILE A 93 2.44 9.53 2.54
C ILE A 93 3.08 8.35 1.83
N LEU A 94 3.93 8.65 0.83
CA LEU A 94 4.41 7.60 -0.06
C LEU A 94 5.38 6.65 0.62
N ILE A 95 6.21 7.16 1.53
CA ILE A 95 7.15 6.32 2.26
C ILE A 95 7.27 6.86 3.68
N ASP A 96 7.07 5.96 4.64
CA ASP A 96 7.21 6.30 6.05
C ASP A 96 7.60 5.05 6.83
N LEU A 97 8.12 5.25 8.03
CA LEU A 97 8.39 4.17 8.94
C LEU A 97 7.27 4.09 9.97
N LEU A 98 6.76 2.91 10.18
CA LEU A 98 5.73 2.65 11.17
C LEU A 98 6.25 1.64 12.17
N SER A 99 6.22 1.99 13.46
CA SER A 99 6.60 1.07 14.53
C SER A 99 5.39 0.82 15.41
N ASN A 100 5.11 -0.47 15.65
CA ASN A 100 4.05 -0.88 16.55
C ASN A 100 4.43 -2.22 17.17
N ARG A 101 3.46 -2.88 17.84
CA ARG A 101 3.73 -4.15 18.50
C ARG A 101 4.20 -5.25 17.56
N ALA A 102 3.84 -5.16 16.29
CA ALA A 102 4.22 -6.17 15.31
C ALA A 102 5.63 -5.96 14.77
N GLY A 103 6.24 -4.79 15.02
CA GLY A 103 7.60 -4.50 14.57
C GLY A 103 7.71 -3.15 13.90
N THR A 104 8.76 -2.99 13.11
CA THR A 104 9.01 -1.78 12.34
C THR A 104 8.83 -2.10 10.86
N PHE A 105 8.15 -1.19 10.16
CA PHE A 105 7.75 -1.43 8.77
C PHE A 105 7.99 -0.18 7.93
N LEU A 106 8.30 -0.40 6.67
CA LEU A 106 8.29 0.67 5.66
C LEU A 106 6.92 0.61 5.00
N VAL A 107 6.19 1.72 5.05
CA VAL A 107 4.79 1.74 4.64
C VAL A 107 4.52 2.89 3.69
N SER A 108 3.44 2.73 2.91
CA SER A 108 2.85 3.81 2.11
C SER A 108 1.39 3.94 2.52
N ARG A 109 0.86 5.16 2.46
CA ARG A 109 -0.53 5.44 2.79
C ARG A 109 -1.13 6.33 1.73
N PHE A 110 -2.30 5.96 1.23
CA PHE A 110 -2.95 6.66 0.14
C PHE A 110 -4.38 7.01 0.49
N PRO A 111 -4.83 8.24 0.21
CA PRO A 111 -6.26 8.52 0.31
C PRO A 111 -7.01 7.83 -0.83
N LEU A 112 -8.19 7.34 -0.54
CA LEU A 112 -9.07 6.77 -1.55
C LEU A 112 -10.17 7.78 -1.86
N ARG A 113 -10.37 8.07 -3.13
CA ARG A 113 -11.35 9.06 -3.56
C ARG A 113 -12.41 8.41 -4.44
N ASP A 114 -13.63 8.92 -4.35
CA ASP A 114 -14.68 8.50 -5.26
C ASP A 114 -14.56 9.26 -6.60
N ASP A 115 -15.49 9.01 -7.49
CA ASP A 115 -15.44 9.62 -8.82
C ASP A 115 -15.55 11.15 -8.77
N ALA A 116 -16.12 11.70 -7.71
CA ALA A 116 -16.22 13.14 -7.52
C ALA A 116 -14.97 13.74 -6.86
N GLY A 117 -13.98 12.91 -6.52
CA GLY A 117 -12.75 13.37 -5.89
C GLY A 117 -12.83 13.48 -4.38
N VAL A 118 -13.91 13.04 -3.78
CA VAL A 118 -14.11 13.12 -2.33
C VAL A 118 -13.37 11.96 -1.67
N VAL A 119 -12.61 12.25 -0.59
CA VAL A 119 -11.89 11.21 0.16
C VAL A 119 -12.91 10.38 0.92
N ILE A 120 -12.96 9.09 0.62
CA ILE A 120 -13.91 8.15 1.23
C ILE A 120 -13.23 7.08 2.06
N GLY A 121 -11.92 7.11 2.16
CA GLY A 121 -11.17 6.15 2.95
C GLY A 121 -9.68 6.31 2.71
N ALA A 122 -8.92 5.34 3.16
CA ALA A 122 -7.48 5.32 2.96
C ALA A 122 -6.97 3.88 2.88
N LEU A 123 -5.90 3.71 2.13
CA LEU A 123 -5.25 2.42 1.96
C LEU A 123 -3.84 2.50 2.53
N GLY A 124 -3.50 1.57 3.41
CA GLY A 124 -2.15 1.41 3.91
C GLY A 124 -1.50 0.18 3.29
N VAL A 125 -0.28 0.32 2.84
CA VAL A 125 0.49 -0.77 2.24
C VAL A 125 1.77 -0.95 3.03
N VAL A 126 1.98 -2.14 3.55
CA VAL A 126 3.24 -2.48 4.21
C VAL A 126 4.18 -2.98 3.11
N LEU A 127 5.14 -2.15 2.72
CA LEU A 127 6.06 -2.47 1.65
C LEU A 127 7.11 -3.49 2.08
N PHE A 128 7.70 -3.26 3.26
CA PHE A 128 8.71 -4.15 3.82
C PHE A 128 8.55 -4.22 5.32
N ASP A 129 8.67 -5.42 5.89
CA ASP A 129 8.91 -5.57 7.32
C ASP A 129 10.42 -5.59 7.54
N GLN A 130 10.85 -5.25 8.74
CA GLN A 130 12.27 -5.20 9.10
C GLN A 130 13.11 -4.48 8.02
N PRO A 131 12.77 -3.20 7.69
CA PRO A 131 13.47 -2.51 6.60
C PRO A 131 14.97 -2.37 6.84
N GLU A 132 15.40 -2.31 8.11
CA GLU A 132 16.81 -2.24 8.44
C GLU A 132 17.57 -3.46 7.94
N THR A 133 16.91 -4.59 7.76
CA THR A 133 17.51 -5.81 7.23
C THR A 133 17.20 -5.99 5.76
N ASN A 134 15.94 -5.84 5.39
CA ASN A 134 15.47 -6.16 4.04
C ASN A 134 15.94 -5.16 3.00
N LEU A 135 16.28 -3.93 3.41
CA LEU A 135 16.76 -2.91 2.49
C LEU A 135 18.29 -2.81 2.44
N ARG A 136 19.02 -3.66 3.18
CA ARG A 136 20.48 -3.62 3.16
C ARG A 136 21.10 -3.74 1.77
N PRO A 137 20.65 -4.67 0.91
CA PRO A 137 21.23 -4.76 -0.42
C PRO A 137 21.04 -3.48 -1.23
N LEU A 138 19.88 -2.83 -1.09
CA LEU A 138 19.62 -1.58 -1.77
C LEU A 138 20.50 -0.45 -1.23
N MET A 139 20.64 -0.38 0.10
CA MET A 139 21.48 0.65 0.73
C MET A 139 22.95 0.47 0.35
N ALA A 140 23.42 -0.76 0.27
CA ALA A 140 24.78 -1.05 -0.16
C ALA A 140 25.02 -0.60 -1.60
N LYS A 141 24.03 -0.86 -2.47
CA LYS A 141 24.12 -0.43 -3.87
C LYS A 141 24.11 1.09 -3.96
N PHE A 142 23.29 1.76 -3.18
CA PHE A 142 23.24 3.22 -3.16
C PHE A 142 24.59 3.80 -2.74
N ALA A 143 25.21 3.24 -1.70
CA ALA A 143 26.51 3.70 -1.21
C ALA A 143 27.58 3.51 -2.27
N LEU A 144 27.56 2.39 -3.00
CA LEU A 144 28.51 2.14 -4.07
C LEU A 144 28.33 3.16 -5.20
N MET A 145 27.09 3.42 -5.61
CA MET A 145 26.82 4.41 -6.65
C MET A 145 27.26 5.82 -6.23
N GLN A 146 27.07 6.17 -4.96
CA GLN A 146 27.49 7.46 -4.45
C GLN A 146 29.01 7.60 -4.50
N ARG A 147 29.73 6.53 -4.16
CA ARG A 147 31.20 6.53 -4.26
C ARG A 147 31.66 6.74 -5.68
N GLU A 148 31.03 6.06 -6.64
CA GLU A 148 31.38 6.22 -8.05
C GLU A 148 31.19 7.67 -8.51
N LEU A 149 30.12 8.33 -8.05
CA LEU A 149 29.92 9.73 -8.39
C LEU A 149 30.99 10.63 -7.78
N ASP A 150 31.40 10.33 -6.53
CA ASP A 150 32.42 11.15 -5.86
C ASP A 150 33.77 11.00 -6.51
N GLU A 151 34.05 9.83 -7.12
CA GLU A 151 35.33 9.59 -7.80
C GLU A 151 35.35 10.09 -9.23
N ALA A 152 34.20 10.41 -9.78
CA ALA A 152 34.14 10.92 -11.15
C ALA A 152 34.48 12.43 -11.23
#